data_ff3b5921caca51d806db65dd7c9fc289
#
_entry.id   ff3b5921caca51d806db65dd7c9fc289
#
_cell.length_a   1.000
_cell.length_b   1.000
_cell.length_c   1.000
_cell.angle_alpha   90.00
_cell.angle_beta   90.00
_cell.angle_gamma   90.00
#
_symmetry.space_group_name_H-M   'P 1'
#
loop_
_entity.id
_entity.type
_entity.pdbx_description
1 polymer ?
#
loop_
_entity_poly.entity_id
_entity_poly.type
_entity_poly.pdbx_seq_one_letter_code
_entity_poly.pdbx_strand_id
1 'polypeptide(L)'
;GPHPDVDRNHDGKIQYVILEGEMGHQDAIIRTESVAESLKEQGIALEKLSYQIANWNRVQAQNRMIQLIGQYNNRMEVVLANNDAMALGAMDAYEKLGYTETNRPVFFGIDGTKEGLEAVKDGTLAATVYNDKEGQAAAMANLAFSIATEDENNPNPFKNYKYIYRAYQKVTKENVQTFLEKEE
;
A
#
# COMPACT_ATOMS: atom_id res chain seq x y z
N GLY A 1 -4.55 -21.20 9.05
CA GLY A 1 -5.03 -21.00 7.70
C GLY A 1 -5.53 -19.57 7.50
N PRO A 2 -5.84 -19.14 6.28
CA PRO A 2 -6.37 -17.82 6.02
C PRO A 2 -7.75 -17.61 6.68
N HIS A 3 -8.10 -16.32 6.93
CA HIS A 3 -9.40 -15.99 7.50
C HIS A 3 -10.52 -16.35 6.52
N PRO A 4 -11.61 -16.98 6.95
CA PRO A 4 -12.68 -17.46 6.06
C PRO A 4 -13.39 -16.34 5.28
N ASP A 5 -13.38 -15.10 5.77
CA ASP A 5 -13.94 -13.96 5.05
C ASP A 5 -13.04 -13.50 3.88
N VAL A 6 -11.78 -13.92 3.86
CA VAL A 6 -10.83 -13.60 2.78
C VAL A 6 -10.70 -14.79 1.83
N ASP A 7 -10.51 -16.00 2.36
CA ASP A 7 -10.54 -17.28 1.61
C ASP A 7 -11.99 -17.64 1.26
N ARG A 8 -12.52 -17.01 0.21
CA ARG A 8 -13.94 -17.13 -0.16
C ARG A 8 -14.29 -18.43 -0.82
N ASN A 9 -13.32 -19.08 -1.44
CA ASN A 9 -13.51 -20.38 -2.08
C ASN A 9 -13.24 -21.56 -1.13
N HIS A 10 -12.73 -21.27 0.09
CA HIS A 10 -12.40 -22.22 1.17
C HIS A 10 -11.41 -23.32 0.75
N ASP A 11 -10.46 -22.98 -0.11
CA ASP A 11 -9.41 -23.93 -0.54
C ASP A 11 -8.14 -23.89 0.35
N GLY A 12 -8.15 -23.03 1.36
CA GLY A 12 -7.06 -22.87 2.31
C GLY A 12 -5.89 -22.02 1.81
N LYS A 13 -6.06 -21.33 0.68
CA LYS A 13 -5.09 -20.41 0.10
C LYS A 13 -5.72 -19.04 -0.10
N ILE A 14 -4.89 -18.04 -0.33
CA ILE A 14 -5.34 -16.71 -0.77
C ILE A 14 -4.91 -16.49 -2.22
N GLN A 15 -5.89 -16.37 -3.10
CA GLN A 15 -5.66 -15.98 -4.49
C GLN A 15 -5.49 -14.47 -4.59
N TYR A 16 -4.28 -14.04 -4.98
CA TYR A 16 -3.96 -12.62 -4.99
C TYR A 16 -3.39 -12.12 -6.31
N VAL A 17 -3.52 -10.81 -6.52
CA VAL A 17 -2.85 -10.07 -7.58
C VAL A 17 -2.00 -8.96 -6.97
N ILE A 18 -0.90 -8.61 -7.65
CA ILE A 18 -0.05 -7.48 -7.28
C ILE A 18 -0.15 -6.40 -8.35
N LEU A 19 -0.34 -5.15 -7.90
CA LEU A 19 -0.16 -3.94 -8.70
C LEU A 19 1.14 -3.27 -8.28
N GLU A 20 2.14 -3.38 -9.15
CA GLU A 20 3.47 -2.84 -8.89
C GLU A 20 3.60 -1.43 -9.45
N GLY A 21 4.46 -0.64 -8.81
CA GLY A 21 4.86 0.68 -9.25
C GLY A 21 5.64 0.65 -10.58
N GLU A 22 6.61 1.53 -10.71
CA GLU A 22 7.44 1.63 -11.90
C GLU A 22 8.49 0.51 -11.93
N MET A 23 8.69 -0.08 -13.10
CA MET A 23 9.70 -1.13 -13.31
C MET A 23 11.11 -0.64 -12.94
N GLY A 24 11.80 -1.42 -12.11
CA GLY A 24 13.15 -1.11 -11.66
C GLY A 24 13.24 -0.10 -10.51
N HIS A 25 12.12 0.47 -10.08
CA HIS A 25 12.09 1.33 -8.90
C HIS A 25 12.31 0.49 -7.64
N GLN A 26 13.24 0.90 -6.78
CA GLN A 26 13.61 0.13 -5.59
C GLN A 26 12.42 -0.16 -4.67
N ASP A 27 11.58 0.84 -4.40
CA ASP A 27 10.42 0.66 -3.54
C ASP A 27 9.38 -0.29 -4.16
N ALA A 28 9.21 -0.25 -5.49
CA ALA A 28 8.30 -1.16 -6.19
C ALA A 28 8.73 -2.62 -5.98
N ILE A 29 10.02 -2.90 -6.18
CA ILE A 29 10.59 -4.24 -6.00
C ILE A 29 10.44 -4.69 -4.54
N ILE A 30 10.89 -3.86 -3.59
CA ILE A 30 10.87 -4.22 -2.16
C ILE A 30 9.44 -4.43 -1.67
N ARG A 31 8.50 -3.53 -1.98
CA ARG A 31 7.09 -3.63 -1.57
C ARG A 31 6.43 -4.88 -2.15
N THR A 32 6.74 -5.21 -3.41
CA THR A 32 6.21 -6.41 -4.08
C THR A 32 6.72 -7.71 -3.46
N GLU A 33 8.02 -7.81 -3.20
CA GLU A 33 8.62 -9.01 -2.65
C GLU A 33 8.26 -9.20 -1.17
N SER A 34 8.43 -8.15 -0.36
CA SER A 34 8.23 -8.22 1.09
C SER A 34 6.79 -8.59 1.48
N VAL A 35 5.77 -8.10 0.76
CA VAL A 35 4.38 -8.40 1.13
C VAL A 35 4.06 -9.89 0.98
N ALA A 36 4.51 -10.52 -0.11
CA ALA A 36 4.27 -11.94 -0.33
C ALA A 36 5.10 -12.81 0.62
N GLU A 37 6.34 -12.40 0.91
CA GLU A 37 7.24 -13.11 1.81
C GLU A 37 6.73 -13.06 3.26
N SER A 38 6.35 -11.88 3.75
CA SER A 38 5.80 -11.72 5.11
C SER A 38 4.52 -12.53 5.33
N LEU A 39 3.64 -12.64 4.34
CA LEU A 39 2.44 -13.47 4.46
C LEU A 39 2.77 -14.97 4.52
N LYS A 40 3.75 -15.43 3.74
CA LYS A 40 4.23 -16.80 3.77
C LYS A 40 4.90 -17.15 5.10
N GLU A 41 5.71 -16.25 5.65
CA GLU A 41 6.35 -16.41 6.96
C GLU A 41 5.32 -16.57 8.10
N GLN A 42 4.16 -15.96 7.97
CA GLN A 42 3.04 -16.13 8.88
C GLN A 42 2.22 -17.41 8.62
N GLY A 43 2.67 -18.26 7.71
CA GLY A 43 2.04 -19.55 7.41
C GLY A 43 0.78 -19.44 6.53
N ILE A 44 0.60 -18.32 5.83
CA ILE A 44 -0.52 -18.14 4.89
C ILE A 44 -0.12 -18.74 3.54
N ALA A 45 -0.90 -19.71 3.07
CA ALA A 45 -0.73 -20.27 1.74
C ALA A 45 -1.24 -19.29 0.69
N LEU A 46 -0.41 -18.99 -0.30
CA LEU A 46 -0.67 -17.98 -1.32
C LEU A 46 -0.67 -18.58 -2.72
N GLU A 47 -1.61 -18.15 -3.56
CA GLU A 47 -1.63 -18.40 -4.99
C GLU A 47 -1.62 -17.07 -5.75
N LYS A 48 -0.49 -16.74 -6.37
CA LYS A 48 -0.38 -15.52 -7.19
C LYS A 48 -1.05 -15.73 -8.54
N LEU A 49 -2.17 -15.06 -8.78
CA LEU A 49 -2.89 -15.11 -10.06
C LEU A 49 -2.22 -14.22 -11.11
N SER A 50 -1.81 -13.03 -10.72
CA SER A 50 -1.18 -12.08 -11.63
C SER A 50 -0.28 -11.07 -10.91
N TYR A 51 0.58 -10.46 -11.70
CA TYR A 51 1.45 -9.36 -11.38
C TYR A 51 1.38 -8.36 -12.53
N GLN A 52 1.08 -7.10 -12.23
CA GLN A 52 0.91 -6.06 -13.24
C GLN A 52 1.60 -4.78 -12.82
N ILE A 53 2.35 -4.18 -13.74
CA ILE A 53 2.96 -2.87 -13.57
C ILE A 53 1.92 -1.80 -13.91
N ALA A 54 1.66 -0.89 -12.96
CA ALA A 54 0.72 0.21 -13.10
C ALA A 54 1.34 1.59 -12.81
N ASN A 55 2.68 1.65 -12.68
CA ASN A 55 3.49 2.88 -12.65
C ASN A 55 3.02 3.92 -11.63
N TRP A 56 2.63 3.49 -10.41
CA TRP A 56 2.09 4.35 -9.35
C TRP A 56 0.79 5.08 -9.71
N ASN A 57 0.18 4.75 -10.84
CA ASN A 57 -0.88 5.52 -11.47
C ASN A 57 -2.26 4.87 -11.32
N ARG A 58 -3.24 5.63 -10.77
CA ARG A 58 -4.61 5.18 -10.52
C ARG A 58 -5.32 4.70 -11.79
N VAL A 59 -5.21 5.44 -12.88
CA VAL A 59 -5.90 5.12 -14.14
C VAL A 59 -5.29 3.88 -14.80
N GLN A 60 -3.95 3.74 -14.75
CA GLN A 60 -3.29 2.53 -15.26
C GLN A 60 -3.69 1.31 -14.44
N ALA A 61 -3.73 1.43 -13.10
CA ALA A 61 -4.19 0.37 -12.22
C ALA A 61 -5.64 -0.04 -12.51
N GLN A 62 -6.55 0.93 -12.70
CA GLN A 62 -7.93 0.66 -13.10
C GLN A 62 -8.00 -0.13 -14.41
N ASN A 63 -7.25 0.29 -15.44
CA ASN A 63 -7.25 -0.41 -16.73
C ASN A 63 -6.69 -1.83 -16.64
N ARG A 64 -5.61 -2.04 -15.87
CA ARG A 64 -5.07 -3.37 -15.60
C ARG A 64 -6.08 -4.25 -14.87
N MET A 65 -6.73 -3.69 -13.86
CA MET A 65 -7.71 -4.43 -13.05
C MET A 65 -8.93 -4.83 -13.84
N ILE A 66 -9.46 -3.98 -14.74
CA ILE A 66 -10.56 -4.35 -15.65
C ILE A 66 -10.20 -5.61 -16.47
N GLN A 67 -8.97 -5.69 -16.99
CA GLN A 67 -8.50 -6.87 -17.72
C GLN A 67 -8.41 -8.11 -16.82
N LEU A 68 -7.88 -7.95 -15.59
CA LEU A 68 -7.77 -9.05 -14.63
C LEU A 68 -9.14 -9.55 -14.17
N ILE A 69 -10.11 -8.66 -13.95
CA ILE A 69 -11.49 -9.05 -13.63
C ILE A 69 -12.08 -9.91 -14.76
N GLY A 70 -11.89 -9.52 -16.02
CA GLY A 70 -12.33 -10.32 -17.17
C GLY A 70 -11.65 -11.68 -17.26
N GLN A 71 -10.40 -11.80 -16.82
CA GLN A 71 -9.63 -13.05 -16.87
C GLN A 71 -9.90 -13.99 -15.70
N TYR A 72 -10.01 -13.47 -14.48
CA TYR A 72 -10.05 -14.25 -13.26
C TYR A 72 -11.42 -14.24 -12.56
N ASN A 73 -12.32 -13.30 -12.96
CA ASN A 73 -13.63 -13.14 -12.32
C ASN A 73 -13.53 -13.06 -10.79
N ASN A 74 -14.35 -13.83 -10.07
CA ASN A 74 -14.41 -13.85 -8.61
C ASN A 74 -13.28 -14.67 -7.94
N ARG A 75 -12.29 -15.14 -8.70
CA ARG A 75 -11.16 -15.88 -8.12
C ARG A 75 -10.18 -14.99 -7.37
N MET A 76 -10.14 -13.68 -7.65
CA MET A 76 -9.26 -12.76 -6.93
C MET A 76 -9.85 -12.47 -5.55
N GLU A 77 -9.10 -12.79 -4.51
CA GLU A 77 -9.50 -12.60 -3.11
C GLU A 77 -8.80 -11.41 -2.47
N VAL A 78 -7.57 -11.14 -2.90
CA VAL A 78 -6.77 -10.02 -2.39
C VAL A 78 -6.09 -9.27 -3.53
N VAL A 79 -6.10 -7.95 -3.44
CA VAL A 79 -5.32 -7.04 -4.29
C VAL A 79 -4.29 -6.33 -3.42
N LEU A 80 -3.02 -6.55 -3.71
CA LEU A 80 -1.88 -5.93 -3.05
C LEU A 80 -1.31 -4.86 -3.97
N ALA A 81 -1.57 -3.59 -3.67
CA ALA A 81 -1.04 -2.49 -4.45
C ALA A 81 0.17 -1.85 -3.76
N ASN A 82 1.20 -1.54 -4.53
CA ASN A 82 2.40 -0.89 -3.99
C ASN A 82 2.15 0.53 -3.50
N ASN A 83 1.04 1.18 -3.90
CA ASN A 83 0.60 2.45 -3.30
C ASN A 83 -0.94 2.59 -3.28
N ASP A 84 -1.43 3.59 -2.54
CA ASP A 84 -2.86 3.87 -2.39
C ASP A 84 -3.51 4.26 -3.72
N ALA A 85 -2.84 5.05 -4.56
CA ALA A 85 -3.40 5.46 -5.84
C ALA A 85 -3.75 4.26 -6.73
N MET A 86 -2.89 3.24 -6.78
CA MET A 86 -3.16 2.02 -7.53
C MET A 86 -4.22 1.14 -6.85
N ALA A 87 -4.26 1.10 -5.51
CA ALA A 87 -5.33 0.41 -4.77
C ALA A 87 -6.70 1.03 -5.09
N LEU A 88 -6.81 2.35 -5.04
CA LEU A 88 -8.02 3.09 -5.41
C LEU A 88 -8.40 2.85 -6.88
N GLY A 89 -7.42 2.82 -7.78
CA GLY A 89 -7.66 2.49 -9.19
C GLY A 89 -8.22 1.08 -9.38
N ALA A 90 -7.75 0.12 -8.60
CA ALA A 90 -8.31 -1.23 -8.60
C ALA A 90 -9.77 -1.24 -8.11
N MET A 91 -10.07 -0.48 -7.07
CA MET A 91 -11.44 -0.33 -6.55
C MET A 91 -12.36 0.33 -7.58
N ASP A 92 -11.89 1.41 -8.25
CA ASP A 92 -12.62 2.08 -9.34
C ASP A 92 -12.99 1.10 -10.48
N ALA A 93 -12.15 0.10 -10.75
CA ALA A 93 -12.44 -0.91 -11.78
C ALA A 93 -13.64 -1.80 -11.38
N TYR A 94 -13.70 -2.23 -10.13
CA TYR A 94 -14.84 -3.01 -9.60
C TYR A 94 -16.12 -2.19 -9.59
N GLU A 95 -16.07 -0.95 -9.13
CA GLU A 95 -17.22 -0.03 -9.15
C GLU A 95 -17.73 0.20 -10.57
N LYS A 96 -16.85 0.50 -11.51
CA LYS A 96 -17.18 0.73 -12.93
C LYS A 96 -17.86 -0.48 -13.58
N LEU A 97 -17.51 -1.68 -13.14
CA LEU A 97 -18.12 -2.93 -13.65
C LEU A 97 -19.36 -3.35 -12.85
N GLY A 98 -19.81 -2.56 -11.88
CA GLY A 98 -21.04 -2.80 -11.11
C GLY A 98 -20.90 -3.86 -10.02
N TYR A 99 -19.70 -4.18 -9.57
CA TYR A 99 -19.48 -5.09 -8.45
C TYR A 99 -19.86 -4.43 -7.12
N THR A 100 -20.48 -5.20 -6.25
CA THR A 100 -20.83 -4.79 -4.89
C THR A 100 -19.70 -5.08 -3.91
N GLU A 101 -19.78 -4.55 -2.69
CA GLU A 101 -18.79 -4.79 -1.63
C GLU A 101 -18.62 -6.27 -1.30
N THR A 102 -19.67 -7.06 -1.41
CA THR A 102 -19.64 -8.50 -1.11
C THR A 102 -18.96 -9.34 -2.19
N ASN A 103 -18.82 -8.79 -3.40
CA ASN A 103 -18.31 -9.53 -4.58
C ASN A 103 -16.95 -9.04 -5.05
N ARG A 104 -16.26 -8.18 -4.28
CA ARG A 104 -14.94 -7.67 -4.61
C ARG A 104 -13.87 -8.24 -3.67
N PRO A 105 -12.59 -8.29 -4.09
CA PRO A 105 -11.49 -8.70 -3.23
C PRO A 105 -11.24 -7.70 -2.11
N VAL A 106 -10.41 -8.10 -1.16
CA VAL A 106 -9.86 -7.20 -0.14
C VAL A 106 -8.70 -6.42 -0.74
N PHE A 107 -8.67 -5.10 -0.55
CA PHE A 107 -7.65 -4.22 -1.10
C PHE A 107 -6.72 -3.70 -0.02
N PHE A 108 -5.42 -3.65 -0.36
CA PHE A 108 -4.37 -3.07 0.48
C PHE A 108 -3.53 -2.07 -0.33
N GLY A 109 -3.15 -0.97 0.32
CA GLY A 109 -2.31 0.07 -0.25
C GLY A 109 -1.11 0.40 0.64
N ILE A 110 -0.31 1.35 0.19
CA ILE A 110 0.81 1.96 0.91
C ILE A 110 0.81 3.44 0.54
N ASP A 111 1.24 4.28 1.41
CA ASP A 111 1.55 5.70 1.48
C ASP A 111 0.73 6.42 2.56
N GLY A 112 -0.52 6.02 2.81
CA GLY A 112 -1.40 6.74 3.72
C GLY A 112 -1.78 8.11 3.16
N THR A 113 -2.10 8.17 1.86
CA THR A 113 -2.61 9.40 1.23
C THR A 113 -3.96 9.75 1.83
N LYS A 114 -4.35 11.03 1.76
CA LYS A 114 -5.65 11.48 2.28
C LYS A 114 -6.79 10.62 1.74
N GLU A 115 -6.85 10.39 0.43
CA GLU A 115 -7.87 9.55 -0.20
C GLU A 115 -7.78 8.08 0.26
N GLY A 116 -6.56 7.55 0.43
CA GLY A 116 -6.34 6.21 0.97
C GLY A 116 -6.82 6.09 2.42
N LEU A 117 -6.54 7.09 3.26
CA LEU A 117 -7.02 7.14 4.65
C LEU A 117 -8.54 7.22 4.71
N GLU A 118 -9.19 8.04 3.86
CA GLU A 118 -10.64 8.12 3.76
C GLU A 118 -11.23 6.75 3.37
N ALA A 119 -10.64 6.07 2.40
CA ALA A 119 -11.06 4.73 1.99
C ALA A 119 -10.89 3.67 3.10
N VAL A 120 -9.84 3.78 3.94
CA VAL A 120 -9.69 2.92 5.13
C VAL A 120 -10.77 3.24 6.16
N LYS A 121 -11.07 4.51 6.42
CA LYS A 121 -12.13 4.93 7.33
C LYS A 121 -13.49 4.38 6.92
N ASP A 122 -13.81 4.45 5.63
CA ASP A 122 -15.05 3.95 5.07
C ASP A 122 -15.09 2.41 5.00
N GLY A 123 -13.94 1.74 5.16
CA GLY A 123 -13.82 0.28 5.11
C GLY A 123 -13.75 -0.28 3.68
N THR A 124 -13.58 0.56 2.67
CA THR A 124 -13.43 0.15 1.27
C THR A 124 -12.01 -0.29 0.93
N LEU A 125 -11.00 0.28 1.60
CA LEU A 125 -9.62 -0.18 1.65
C LEU A 125 -9.40 -0.83 3.03
N ALA A 126 -8.91 -2.06 3.08
CA ALA A 126 -8.77 -2.79 4.34
C ALA A 126 -7.69 -2.18 5.26
N ALA A 127 -6.57 -1.78 4.66
CA ALA A 127 -5.49 -1.09 5.35
C ALA A 127 -4.57 -0.39 4.35
N THR A 128 -3.85 0.59 4.86
CA THR A 128 -2.68 1.18 4.20
C THR A 128 -1.51 1.25 5.16
N VAL A 129 -0.34 1.60 4.66
CA VAL A 129 0.86 1.84 5.46
C VAL A 129 1.25 3.30 5.29
N TYR A 130 1.17 4.07 6.37
CA TYR A 130 1.51 5.49 6.35
C TYR A 130 3.01 5.70 6.14
N ASN A 131 3.35 6.43 5.09
CA ASN A 131 4.69 6.90 4.78
C ASN A 131 4.82 8.34 5.30
N ASP A 132 5.59 8.55 6.37
CA ASP A 132 5.72 9.83 7.09
C ASP A 132 6.38 10.93 6.23
N LYS A 133 5.65 11.43 5.23
CA LYS A 133 6.10 12.45 4.27
C LYS A 133 6.54 13.74 4.95
N GLU A 134 5.82 14.16 5.99
CA GLU A 134 6.11 15.38 6.74
C GLU A 134 7.36 15.23 7.60
N GLY A 135 7.48 14.11 8.30
CA GLY A 135 8.67 13.81 9.06
C GLY A 135 9.92 13.66 8.18
N GLN A 136 9.77 13.13 6.96
CA GLN A 136 10.85 13.09 5.97
C GLN A 136 11.24 14.50 5.51
N ALA A 137 10.27 15.35 5.16
CA ALA A 137 10.49 16.72 4.75
C ALA A 137 11.14 17.55 5.87
N ALA A 138 10.63 17.43 7.10
CA ALA A 138 11.19 18.10 8.27
C ALA A 138 12.63 17.65 8.56
N ALA A 139 12.91 16.35 8.45
CA ALA A 139 14.27 15.84 8.62
C ALA A 139 15.23 16.39 7.57
N MET A 140 14.79 16.48 6.31
CA MET A 140 15.57 17.05 5.22
C MET A 140 15.85 18.55 5.46
N ALA A 141 14.83 19.33 5.83
CA ALA A 141 14.98 20.76 6.12
C ALA A 141 15.92 21.02 7.30
N ASN A 142 15.74 20.27 8.40
CA ASN A 142 16.60 20.39 9.58
C ASN A 142 18.07 20.04 9.27
N LEU A 143 18.27 19.01 8.46
CA LEU A 143 19.60 18.62 8.03
C LEU A 143 20.25 19.69 7.15
N ALA A 144 19.53 20.22 6.17
CA ALA A 144 20.03 21.29 5.32
C ALA A 144 20.41 22.53 6.13
N PHE A 145 19.58 22.89 7.11
CA PHE A 145 19.87 24.00 8.04
C PHE A 145 21.13 23.72 8.87
N SER A 146 21.25 22.53 9.48
CA SER A 146 22.41 22.16 10.29
C SER A 146 23.72 22.20 9.49
N ILE A 147 23.70 21.76 8.24
CA ILE A 147 24.87 21.78 7.36
C ILE A 147 25.21 23.20 6.96
N ALA A 148 24.22 24.05 6.67
CA ALA A 148 24.43 25.41 6.20
C ALA A 148 24.90 26.38 7.31
N THR A 149 24.52 26.13 8.56
CA THR A 149 24.79 27.04 9.69
C THR A 149 25.94 26.57 10.58
N GLU A 150 26.37 25.32 10.44
CA GLU A 150 27.35 24.69 11.35
C GLU A 150 26.93 24.82 12.84
N ASP A 151 25.60 24.84 13.09
CA ASP A 151 25.04 25.07 14.42
C ASP A 151 25.36 23.91 15.37
N GLU A 152 26.17 24.16 16.38
CA GLU A 152 26.54 23.15 17.38
C GLU A 152 25.36 22.71 18.24
N ASN A 153 24.30 23.54 18.37
CA ASN A 153 23.08 23.21 19.12
C ASN A 153 22.11 22.33 18.32
N ASN A 154 22.32 22.24 17.00
CA ASN A 154 21.58 21.32 16.11
C ASN A 154 22.60 20.42 15.40
N PRO A 155 23.18 19.44 16.10
CA PRO A 155 24.26 18.63 15.57
C PRO A 155 23.80 17.87 14.32
N ASN A 156 24.63 17.94 13.28
CA ASN A 156 24.44 17.18 12.06
C ASN A 156 24.24 15.69 12.40
N PRO A 157 23.04 15.12 12.18
CA PRO A 157 22.75 13.73 12.50
C PRO A 157 23.59 12.73 11.68
N PHE A 158 24.26 13.19 10.61
CA PHE A 158 25.17 12.36 9.83
C PHE A 158 26.58 12.24 10.41
N LYS A 159 26.91 12.91 11.52
CA LYS A 159 28.26 12.76 12.13
C LYS A 159 28.62 11.27 12.38
N ASN A 160 27.62 10.40 12.59
CA ASN A 160 27.80 8.97 12.85
C ASN A 160 27.03 8.04 11.90
N TYR A 161 26.11 8.53 11.06
CA TYR A 161 25.21 7.73 10.22
C TYR A 161 25.04 8.37 8.84
N LYS A 162 24.97 7.50 7.81
CA LYS A 162 24.71 7.94 6.43
C LYS A 162 23.22 8.18 6.13
N TYR A 163 22.34 7.72 7.03
CA TYR A 163 20.89 7.66 6.76
C TYR A 163 20.10 8.16 7.97
N ILE A 164 18.99 8.84 7.67
CA ILE A 164 17.92 9.14 8.64
C ILE A 164 16.73 8.29 8.26
N TYR A 165 16.35 7.35 9.13
CA TYR A 165 15.20 6.49 8.91
C TYR A 165 13.94 7.09 9.52
N ARG A 166 12.83 6.96 8.79
CA ARG A 166 11.49 7.21 9.28
C ARG A 166 10.68 5.92 9.23
N ALA A 167 10.02 5.60 10.34
CA ALA A 167 9.26 4.36 10.44
C ALA A 167 7.95 4.46 9.65
N TYR A 168 7.65 3.44 8.87
CA TYR A 168 6.32 3.23 8.34
C TYR A 168 5.36 2.80 9.45
N GLN A 169 4.09 3.22 9.36
CA GLN A 169 3.08 2.92 10.38
C GLN A 169 1.87 2.25 9.74
N LYS A 170 1.44 1.12 10.33
CA LYS A 170 0.23 0.42 9.90
C LYS A 170 -1.01 1.27 10.17
N VAL A 171 -1.86 1.44 9.18
CA VAL A 171 -3.16 2.13 9.29
C VAL A 171 -4.28 1.16 8.98
N THR A 172 -5.17 1.02 9.94
CA THR A 172 -6.40 0.25 9.87
C THR A 172 -7.58 1.12 10.29
N LYS A 173 -8.80 0.61 10.16
CA LYS A 173 -10.01 1.33 10.60
C LYS A 173 -9.95 1.76 12.08
N GLU A 174 -9.20 1.05 12.92
CA GLU A 174 -9.09 1.31 14.36
C GLU A 174 -8.28 2.57 14.69
N ASN A 175 -7.29 2.93 13.84
CA ASN A 175 -6.37 4.04 14.12
C ASN A 175 -6.34 5.11 13.02
N VAL A 176 -7.10 4.97 11.94
CA VAL A 176 -7.08 5.87 10.79
C VAL A 176 -7.40 7.32 11.15
N GLN A 177 -8.25 7.55 12.13
CA GLN A 177 -8.63 8.91 12.54
C GLN A 177 -7.43 9.73 12.99
N THR A 178 -6.46 9.13 13.69
CA THR A 178 -5.22 9.79 14.12
C THR A 178 -4.36 10.28 12.93
N PHE A 179 -4.44 9.60 11.79
CA PHE A 179 -3.71 10.00 10.59
C PHE A 179 -4.46 11.03 9.76
N LEU A 180 -5.80 10.97 9.72
CA LEU A 180 -6.61 11.99 9.05
C LEU A 180 -6.46 13.37 9.70
N GLU A 181 -6.33 13.44 11.02
CA GLU A 181 -6.08 14.69 11.76
C GLU A 181 -4.74 15.35 11.43
N LYS A 182 -3.79 14.62 10.87
CA LYS A 182 -2.51 15.17 10.38
C LYS A 182 -2.62 15.76 8.98
N GLU A 183 -3.65 15.39 8.21
CA GLU A 183 -3.88 15.87 6.84
C GLU A 183 -4.75 17.15 6.79
N GLU A 184 -5.24 17.63 7.94
CA GLU A 184 -5.96 18.90 8.10
C GLU A 184 -5.00 20.06 8.34
#